data_36e68f4db0b73ac54c355314afd7a82b
#
_entry.id   36e68f4db0b73ac54c355314afd7a82b
#
_cell.length_a   1.000
_cell.length_b   1.000
_cell.length_c   1.000
_cell.angle_alpha   90.00
_cell.angle_beta   90.00
_cell.angle_gamma   90.00
#
_symmetry.space_group_name_H-M   'P 1'
#
loop_
_entity.id
_entity.type
_entity.pdbx_description
1 polymer ?
#
loop_
_entity_poly.entity_id
_entity_poly.type
_entity_poly.pdbx_seq_one_letter_code
_entity_poly.pdbx_strand_id
1 'polypeptide(L)'
;ITGRHAGCQELRRTPVTCEWDGKLSAALFGSGVALFGRLNTAHGRRWVQVAVSNEIEGAFSAFEPIRITGWNGCRVRRASIYYIVVERNPVDSNTLMGLFPMHEERRCYLALSFSCDAVHWSTPKPLIDLGCSNEAGRVRDYPADGLVVRGDAVYYYVHRDMPTSNLVLNRDIPRDGSALVRHALDINWLRNASRDALADLGGSITCEAALKDI
;
A
#
# COMPACT_ATOMS: atom_id res chain seq x y z
N ILE A 1 -4.17 15.43 14.90
CA ILE A 1 -4.99 14.20 14.81
C ILE A 1 -4.26 13.13 15.62
N THR A 2 -4.73 12.84 16.83
CA THR A 2 -4.15 11.81 17.68
C THR A 2 -5.02 10.55 17.57
N GLY A 3 -4.68 9.63 16.68
CA GLY A 3 -5.32 8.33 16.61
C GLY A 3 -4.68 7.36 17.61
N ARG A 4 -5.47 6.75 18.49
CA ARG A 4 -5.01 5.60 19.29
C ARG A 4 -5.23 4.34 18.46
N HIS A 5 -4.18 3.60 18.19
CA HIS A 5 -4.26 2.34 17.46
C HIS A 5 -4.94 1.27 18.32
N ALA A 6 -6.15 0.88 17.95
CA ALA A 6 -6.82 -0.29 18.52
C ALA A 6 -6.58 -1.46 17.55
N GLY A 7 -5.90 -2.51 17.97
CA GLY A 7 -5.90 -3.75 17.20
C GLY A 7 -4.66 -4.64 17.28
N CYS A 8 -3.46 -4.10 17.45
CA CYS A 8 -2.27 -4.92 17.60
C CYS A 8 -1.81 -4.99 19.06
N GLN A 9 -1.93 -6.16 19.69
CA GLN A 9 -1.49 -6.32 21.08
C GLN A 9 0.02 -6.05 21.27
N GLU A 10 0.83 -6.26 20.26
CA GLU A 10 2.27 -5.95 20.28
C GLU A 10 2.56 -4.45 20.18
N LEU A 11 1.64 -3.65 19.66
CA LEU A 11 1.76 -2.19 19.61
C LEU A 11 1.36 -1.51 20.94
N ARG A 12 0.73 -2.24 21.86
CA ARG A 12 0.28 -1.69 23.16
C ARG A 12 1.40 -1.35 24.13
N ARG A 13 2.65 -1.80 23.90
CA ARG A 13 3.76 -1.56 24.82
C ARG A 13 4.47 -0.23 24.59
N THR A 14 4.20 0.46 23.52
CA THR A 14 4.71 1.82 23.28
C THR A 14 3.55 2.72 22.86
N PRO A 15 3.42 3.93 23.43
CA PRO A 15 2.47 4.92 22.92
C PRO A 15 2.93 5.27 21.50
N VAL A 16 2.37 4.61 20.50
CA VAL A 16 2.61 4.97 19.10
C VAL A 16 1.80 6.23 18.85
N THR A 17 2.48 7.34 18.81
CA THR A 17 1.93 8.55 18.22
C THR A 17 1.74 8.28 16.73
N CYS A 18 0.59 8.68 16.19
CA CYS A 18 0.32 8.61 14.77
C CYS A 18 1.36 9.49 14.05
N GLU A 19 2.41 8.89 13.55
CA GLU A 19 3.41 9.60 12.77
C GLU A 19 2.94 9.68 11.32
N TRP A 20 2.72 10.90 10.86
CA TRP A 20 2.58 11.21 9.44
C TRP A 20 3.97 11.39 8.86
N ASP A 21 4.69 10.32 8.73
CA ASP A 21 6.02 10.35 8.15
C ASP A 21 6.02 9.57 6.84
N GLY A 22 6.27 10.27 5.75
CA GLY A 22 6.35 9.71 4.42
C GLY A 22 5.19 10.12 3.52
N LYS A 23 4.98 9.34 2.47
CA LYS A 23 3.97 9.58 1.47
C LYS A 23 2.58 9.19 1.98
N LEU A 24 1.62 10.05 1.76
CA LEU A 24 0.20 9.78 1.94
C LEU A 24 -0.39 9.35 0.61
N SER A 25 -1.38 8.47 0.65
CA SER A 25 -2.23 8.16 -0.48
C SER A 25 -3.69 8.33 -0.08
N ALA A 26 -4.49 8.92 -0.94
CA ALA A 26 -5.91 9.09 -0.74
C ALA A 26 -6.66 8.52 -1.94
N ALA A 27 -7.67 7.72 -1.69
CA ALA A 27 -8.50 7.14 -2.74
C ALA A 27 -9.99 7.39 -2.47
N LEU A 28 -10.73 7.69 -3.52
CA LEU A 28 -12.20 7.72 -3.45
C LEU A 28 -12.70 6.28 -3.25
N PHE A 29 -13.57 6.10 -2.27
CA PHE A 29 -14.08 4.80 -1.90
C PHE A 29 -15.56 4.91 -1.48
N GLY A 30 -16.43 4.22 -2.19
CA GLY A 30 -17.87 4.45 -2.04
C GLY A 30 -18.23 5.91 -2.31
N SER A 31 -18.92 6.55 -1.38
CA SER A 31 -19.23 8.00 -1.37
C SER A 31 -18.17 8.85 -0.67
N GLY A 32 -17.19 8.22 -0.03
CA GLY A 32 -16.20 8.86 0.83
C GLY A 32 -14.76 8.73 0.34
N VAL A 33 -13.85 8.79 1.29
CA VAL A 33 -12.40 8.79 1.08
C VAL A 33 -11.73 7.83 2.05
N ALA A 34 -10.81 7.01 1.53
CA ALA A 34 -9.86 6.26 2.34
C ALA A 34 -8.49 6.97 2.29
N LEU A 35 -7.91 7.23 3.46
CA LEU A 35 -6.62 7.91 3.61
C LEU A 35 -5.60 6.95 4.20
N PHE A 36 -4.55 6.69 3.43
CA PHE A 36 -3.49 5.75 3.80
C PHE A 36 -2.23 6.49 4.22
N GLY A 37 -1.62 6.04 5.28
CA GLY A 37 -0.37 6.61 5.78
C GLY A 37 0.58 5.54 6.28
N ARG A 38 1.84 5.91 6.47
CA ARG A 38 2.84 5.02 7.03
C ARG A 38 2.60 4.80 8.53
N LEU A 39 2.81 3.56 8.97
CA LEU A 39 2.86 3.14 10.36
C LEU A 39 4.25 2.60 10.69
N ASN A 40 4.91 3.11 11.73
CA ASN A 40 6.12 2.51 12.26
C ASN A 40 5.75 1.46 13.31
N THR A 41 6.22 0.23 13.14
CA THR A 41 5.96 -0.87 14.07
C THR A 41 6.97 -0.85 15.22
N ALA A 42 6.64 -1.49 16.34
CA ALA A 42 7.52 -1.60 17.51
C ALA A 42 8.88 -2.27 17.22
N HIS A 43 8.99 -3.01 16.12
CA HIS A 43 10.22 -3.67 15.69
C HIS A 43 11.04 -2.87 14.66
N GLY A 44 10.78 -1.57 14.53
CA GLY A 44 11.45 -0.71 13.55
C GLY A 44 11.11 -1.03 12.09
N ARG A 45 10.06 -1.81 11.86
CA ARG A 45 9.52 -2.09 10.53
C ARG A 45 8.47 -1.05 10.18
N ARG A 46 8.15 -0.96 8.93
CA ARG A 46 7.13 -0.06 8.39
C ARG A 46 5.94 -0.86 7.91
N TRP A 47 4.78 -0.31 8.15
CA TRP A 47 3.51 -0.84 7.68
C TRP A 47 2.61 0.32 7.22
N VAL A 48 1.41 0.00 6.77
CA VAL A 48 0.42 0.98 6.35
C VAL A 48 -0.74 0.97 7.33
N GLN A 49 -1.26 2.16 7.58
CA GLN A 49 -2.51 2.39 8.32
C GLN A 49 -3.49 3.13 7.44
N VAL A 50 -4.76 2.97 7.72
CA VAL A 50 -5.86 3.59 6.98
C VAL A 50 -6.85 4.24 7.93
N ALA A 51 -7.42 5.36 7.52
CA ALA A 51 -8.62 5.96 8.09
C ALA A 51 -9.62 6.21 6.96
N VAL A 52 -10.89 5.99 7.22
CA VAL A 52 -11.97 6.11 6.23
C VAL A 52 -12.94 7.19 6.67
N SER A 53 -13.44 7.96 5.73
CA SER A 53 -14.57 8.86 5.90
C SER A 53 -15.65 8.50 4.89
N ASN A 54 -16.90 8.47 5.32
CA ASN A 54 -18.05 8.15 4.45
C ASN A 54 -18.40 9.29 3.49
N GLU A 55 -17.89 10.48 3.77
CA GLU A 55 -18.10 11.70 3.00
C GLU A 55 -16.78 12.40 2.77
N ILE A 56 -16.63 13.08 1.62
CA ILE A 56 -15.37 13.77 1.27
C ILE A 56 -15.00 14.84 2.32
N GLU A 57 -16.00 15.54 2.88
CA GLU A 57 -15.81 16.56 3.92
C GLU A 57 -16.10 16.04 5.33
N GLY A 58 -16.32 14.73 5.46
CA GLY A 58 -16.68 14.07 6.71
C GLY A 58 -15.52 13.88 7.67
N ALA A 59 -15.86 13.44 8.88
CA ALA A 59 -14.87 13.04 9.86
C ALA A 59 -14.27 11.68 9.51
N PHE A 60 -12.95 11.56 9.64
CA PHE A 60 -12.26 10.28 9.46
C PHE A 60 -12.40 9.39 10.70
N SER A 61 -12.49 8.08 10.46
CA SER A 61 -12.34 7.07 11.50
C SER A 61 -10.98 7.18 12.20
N ALA A 62 -10.81 6.47 13.31
CA ALA A 62 -9.47 6.26 13.86
C ALA A 62 -8.61 5.48 12.86
N PHE A 63 -7.31 5.81 12.80
CA PHE A 63 -6.36 5.03 11.99
C PHE A 63 -6.20 3.62 12.52
N GLU A 64 -6.29 2.64 11.65
CA GLU A 64 -5.98 1.24 11.94
C GLU A 64 -5.01 0.65 10.92
N PRO A 65 -4.19 -0.35 11.33
CA PRO A 65 -3.31 -1.04 10.40
C PRO A 65 -4.10 -1.81 9.34
N ILE A 66 -3.69 -1.73 8.08
CA ILE A 66 -4.25 -2.59 7.05
C ILE A 66 -3.89 -4.05 7.33
N ARG A 67 -4.76 -4.95 6.89
CA ARG A 67 -4.64 -6.41 7.04
C ARG A 67 -4.49 -7.03 5.66
N ILE A 68 -3.38 -7.71 5.43
CA ILE A 68 -3.11 -8.35 4.15
C ILE A 68 -3.25 -9.86 4.33
N THR A 69 -4.01 -10.50 3.46
CA THR A 69 -4.22 -11.97 3.48
C THR A 69 -2.86 -12.67 3.41
N GLY A 70 -2.68 -13.67 4.28
CA GLY A 70 -1.40 -14.37 4.44
C GLY A 70 -0.35 -13.62 5.26
N TRP A 71 -0.61 -12.33 5.58
CA TRP A 71 0.30 -11.47 6.31
C TRP A 71 -0.38 -10.84 7.53
N ASN A 72 0.08 -11.18 8.70
CA ASN A 72 -0.35 -10.50 9.91
C ASN A 72 0.66 -9.37 10.19
N GLY A 73 0.32 -8.14 9.78
CA GLY A 73 1.19 -6.96 9.86
C GLY A 73 1.82 -6.72 11.23
N CYS A 74 1.14 -7.14 12.30
CA CYS A 74 1.66 -7.01 13.65
C CYS A 74 2.64 -8.10 14.05
N ARG A 75 2.60 -9.25 13.40
CA ARG A 75 3.44 -10.42 13.71
C ARG A 75 4.54 -10.65 12.69
N VAL A 76 4.50 -9.99 11.55
CA VAL A 76 5.48 -10.21 10.50
C VAL A 76 6.78 -9.50 10.85
N ARG A 77 7.65 -10.20 11.55
CA ARG A 77 9.00 -9.71 11.87
C ARG A 77 9.89 -9.54 10.65
N ARG A 78 9.48 -10.04 9.48
CA ARG A 78 10.31 -10.19 8.28
C ARG A 78 9.78 -9.44 7.06
N ALA A 79 8.63 -8.77 7.17
CA ALA A 79 8.07 -7.97 6.09
C ALA A 79 7.97 -6.49 6.45
N SER A 80 8.06 -5.66 5.44
CA SER A 80 7.95 -4.21 5.59
C SER A 80 7.32 -3.62 4.33
N ILE A 81 6.33 -2.73 4.53
CA ILE A 81 5.74 -1.92 3.48
C ILE A 81 6.06 -0.47 3.82
N TYR A 82 6.84 0.20 2.95
CA TYR A 82 7.26 1.57 3.23
C TYR A 82 6.10 2.56 3.10
N TYR A 83 5.28 2.40 2.07
CA TYR A 83 4.02 3.08 1.84
C TYR A 83 3.21 2.34 0.76
N ILE A 84 1.98 2.74 0.55
CA ILE A 84 1.09 2.23 -0.50
C ILE A 84 0.59 3.38 -1.35
N VAL A 85 0.47 3.16 -2.64
CA VAL A 85 -0.32 3.98 -3.54
C VAL A 85 -1.64 3.27 -3.78
N VAL A 86 -2.74 3.92 -3.45
CA VAL A 86 -4.06 3.34 -3.59
C VAL A 86 -4.87 4.17 -4.57
N GLU A 87 -5.48 3.47 -5.50
CA GLU A 87 -6.37 4.03 -6.50
C GLU A 87 -7.67 3.22 -6.57
N ARG A 88 -8.71 3.83 -7.08
CA ARG A 88 -9.89 3.07 -7.46
C ARG A 88 -9.52 2.05 -8.53
N ASN A 89 -9.96 0.82 -8.35
CA ASN A 89 -9.66 -0.26 -9.30
C ASN A 89 -10.28 0.06 -10.68
N PRO A 90 -9.48 0.19 -11.74
CA PRO A 90 -10.00 0.60 -13.06
C PRO A 90 -10.86 -0.47 -13.74
N VAL A 91 -10.88 -1.70 -13.25
CA VAL A 91 -11.70 -2.81 -13.79
C VAL A 91 -12.91 -3.14 -12.91
N ASP A 92 -12.98 -2.57 -11.72
CA ASP A 92 -14.11 -2.70 -10.79
C ASP A 92 -14.12 -1.50 -9.83
N SER A 93 -14.96 -0.52 -10.14
CA SER A 93 -15.04 0.76 -9.43
C SER A 93 -15.50 0.67 -7.97
N ASN A 94 -16.00 -0.49 -7.54
CA ASN A 94 -16.42 -0.75 -6.15
C ASN A 94 -15.27 -1.24 -5.26
N THR A 95 -14.09 -1.40 -5.84
CA THR A 95 -12.90 -1.91 -5.15
C THR A 95 -11.72 -0.97 -5.29
N LEU A 96 -10.74 -1.16 -4.44
CA LEU A 96 -9.47 -0.46 -4.43
C LEU A 96 -8.37 -1.35 -4.97
N MET A 97 -7.41 -0.73 -5.63
CA MET A 97 -6.17 -1.33 -6.10
C MET A 97 -5.00 -0.65 -5.41
N GLY A 98 -4.13 -1.43 -4.77
CA GLY A 98 -2.95 -0.94 -4.05
C GLY A 98 -1.66 -1.40 -4.72
N LEU A 99 -0.74 -0.46 -4.94
CA LEU A 99 0.63 -0.70 -5.39
C LEU A 99 1.59 -0.33 -4.26
N PHE A 100 2.48 -1.23 -3.87
CA PHE A 100 3.42 -0.98 -2.79
C PHE A 100 4.71 -1.78 -2.92
N PRO A 101 5.84 -1.19 -2.51
CA PRO A 101 7.09 -1.91 -2.38
C PRO A 101 7.01 -2.84 -1.16
N MET A 102 7.09 -4.13 -1.41
CA MET A 102 7.12 -5.17 -0.39
C MET A 102 8.55 -5.63 -0.17
N HIS A 103 8.99 -5.57 1.06
CA HIS A 103 10.22 -6.19 1.51
C HIS A 103 9.87 -7.40 2.36
N GLU A 104 10.23 -8.57 1.88
CA GLU A 104 9.96 -9.86 2.51
C GLU A 104 11.27 -10.64 2.63
N GLU A 105 11.79 -10.78 3.85
CA GLU A 105 13.04 -11.47 4.12
C GLU A 105 14.20 -11.01 3.21
N ARG A 106 14.42 -11.70 2.10
CA ARG A 106 15.47 -11.43 1.11
C ARG A 106 14.90 -11.01 -0.25
N ARG A 107 13.59 -10.85 -0.37
CA ARG A 107 12.92 -10.45 -1.60
C ARG A 107 12.37 -9.05 -1.47
N CYS A 108 12.59 -8.25 -2.49
CA CYS A 108 12.01 -6.93 -2.63
C CYS A 108 11.30 -6.86 -3.98
N TYR A 109 10.01 -6.55 -3.95
CA TYR A 109 9.22 -6.51 -5.17
C TYR A 109 8.14 -5.43 -5.08
N LEU A 110 7.73 -4.92 -6.22
CA LEU A 110 6.51 -4.14 -6.31
C LEU A 110 5.34 -5.11 -6.31
N ALA A 111 4.45 -4.93 -5.35
CA ALA A 111 3.26 -5.74 -5.15
C ALA A 111 2.02 -5.02 -5.64
N LEU A 112 1.06 -5.81 -6.11
CA LEU A 112 -0.31 -5.43 -6.40
C LEU A 112 -1.24 -6.18 -5.45
N SER A 113 -2.19 -5.48 -4.85
CA SER A 113 -3.22 -6.06 -3.99
C SER A 113 -4.55 -5.32 -4.17
N PHE A 114 -5.66 -5.94 -3.78
CA PHE A 114 -7.00 -5.40 -3.92
C PHE A 114 -7.73 -5.41 -2.59
N SER A 115 -8.67 -4.48 -2.42
CA SER A 115 -9.49 -4.35 -1.23
C SER A 115 -10.89 -3.90 -1.59
N CYS A 116 -11.89 -4.32 -0.81
CA CYS A 116 -13.27 -3.85 -0.93
C CYS A 116 -13.76 -3.08 0.31
N ASP A 117 -12.91 -2.89 1.31
CA ASP A 117 -13.22 -2.15 2.54
C ASP A 117 -12.10 -1.21 3.00
N ALA A 118 -11.05 -1.06 2.20
CA ALA A 118 -9.84 -0.30 2.48
C ALA A 118 -8.95 -0.87 3.61
N VAL A 119 -9.47 -1.73 4.47
CA VAL A 119 -8.77 -2.32 5.63
C VAL A 119 -8.17 -3.68 5.30
N HIS A 120 -8.97 -4.54 4.65
CA HIS A 120 -8.56 -5.91 4.30
C HIS A 120 -8.13 -5.98 2.85
N TRP A 121 -6.92 -6.49 2.65
CA TRP A 121 -6.25 -6.55 1.35
C TRP A 121 -5.96 -8.00 0.97
N SER A 122 -6.10 -8.31 -0.29
CA SER A 122 -5.80 -9.63 -0.86
C SER A 122 -4.32 -9.99 -0.71
N THR A 123 -4.00 -11.26 -0.91
CA THR A 123 -2.62 -11.74 -1.03
C THR A 123 -1.87 -10.93 -2.09
N PRO A 124 -0.71 -10.34 -1.77
CA PRO A 124 0.05 -9.51 -2.72
C PRO A 124 0.53 -10.32 -3.92
N LYS A 125 0.28 -9.81 -5.11
CA LYS A 125 0.83 -10.36 -6.37
C LYS A 125 2.10 -9.60 -6.74
N PRO A 126 3.27 -10.25 -6.85
CA PRO A 126 4.48 -9.60 -7.32
C PRO A 126 4.34 -9.15 -8.78
N LEU A 127 4.64 -7.90 -9.07
CA LEU A 127 4.67 -7.32 -10.43
C LEU A 127 6.08 -7.20 -10.97
N ILE A 128 6.99 -6.65 -10.16
CA ILE A 128 8.37 -6.34 -10.56
C ILE A 128 9.28 -6.76 -9.41
N ASP A 129 10.33 -7.51 -9.71
CA ASP A 129 11.43 -7.72 -8.77
C ASP A 129 12.27 -6.44 -8.69
N LEU A 130 12.38 -5.88 -7.49
CA LEU A 130 13.05 -4.60 -7.28
C LEU A 130 14.52 -4.78 -6.84
N GLY A 131 14.94 -6.01 -6.56
CA GLY A 131 16.21 -6.25 -5.92
C GLY A 131 16.30 -5.64 -4.52
N CYS A 132 16.77 -6.38 -3.55
CA CYS A 132 17.05 -5.82 -2.22
C CYS A 132 18.46 -5.23 -2.22
N SER A 133 18.64 -3.97 -1.84
CA SER A 133 19.96 -3.44 -1.55
C SER A 133 20.53 -4.14 -0.32
N ASN A 134 21.69 -4.76 -0.44
CA ASN A 134 22.27 -5.68 0.54
C ASN A 134 22.59 -5.06 1.91
N GLU A 135 22.65 -3.74 2.05
CA GLU A 135 23.15 -3.11 3.28
C GLU A 135 22.08 -2.60 4.25
N ALA A 136 20.82 -2.47 3.84
CA ALA A 136 19.77 -1.98 4.74
C ALA A 136 18.38 -2.52 4.45
N GLY A 137 18.20 -3.46 3.50
CA GLY A 137 16.87 -3.93 3.10
C GLY A 137 15.97 -2.80 2.59
N ARG A 138 16.54 -1.75 2.01
CA ARG A 138 15.79 -0.59 1.53
C ARG A 138 15.51 -0.75 0.05
N VAL A 139 14.24 -0.80 -0.28
CA VAL A 139 13.78 -0.62 -1.65
C VAL A 139 14.03 0.83 -2.04
N ARG A 140 14.57 1.05 -3.22
CA ARG A 140 14.75 2.40 -3.79
C ARG A 140 13.71 2.74 -4.85
N ASP A 141 12.92 1.76 -5.25
CA ASP A 141 11.93 1.87 -6.30
C ASP A 141 10.55 1.96 -5.68
N TYR A 142 9.82 3.00 -6.03
CA TYR A 142 8.54 3.32 -5.41
C TYR A 142 7.47 3.60 -6.46
N PRO A 143 6.24 3.10 -6.30
CA PRO A 143 5.15 3.49 -7.18
C PRO A 143 4.85 4.98 -7.01
N ALA A 144 4.58 5.65 -8.11
CA ALA A 144 4.05 7.00 -8.13
C ALA A 144 2.53 6.94 -8.12
N ASP A 145 1.88 8.01 -7.62
CA ASP A 145 0.43 8.13 -7.65
C ASP A 145 -0.08 8.28 -9.08
N GLY A 146 -1.29 7.82 -9.28
CA GLY A 146 -2.03 7.92 -10.52
C GLY A 146 -1.89 6.69 -11.42
N LEU A 147 -3.01 6.35 -12.01
CA LEU A 147 -3.14 5.34 -13.05
C LEU A 147 -3.67 5.99 -14.31
N VAL A 148 -3.20 5.55 -15.47
CA VAL A 148 -3.72 6.00 -16.76
C VAL A 148 -4.27 4.81 -17.53
N VAL A 149 -5.58 4.79 -17.74
CA VAL A 149 -6.22 3.76 -18.58
C VAL A 149 -6.27 4.25 -20.02
N ARG A 150 -5.72 3.46 -20.93
CA ARG A 150 -5.76 3.77 -22.36
C ARG A 150 -5.91 2.49 -23.18
N GLY A 151 -7.05 2.35 -23.83
CA GLY A 151 -7.39 1.13 -24.58
C GLY A 151 -7.48 -0.08 -23.64
N ASP A 152 -6.71 -1.10 -23.93
CA ASP A 152 -6.62 -2.35 -23.20
C ASP A 152 -5.47 -2.38 -22.16
N ALA A 153 -4.85 -1.24 -21.89
CA ALA A 153 -3.74 -1.12 -20.97
C ALA A 153 -4.03 -0.16 -19.81
N VAL A 154 -3.55 -0.55 -18.62
CA VAL A 154 -3.48 0.30 -17.44
C VAL A 154 -2.02 0.62 -17.16
N TYR A 155 -1.66 1.88 -17.32
CA TYR A 155 -0.32 2.35 -17.07
C TYR A 155 -0.16 2.79 -15.63
N TYR A 156 0.97 2.39 -15.03
CA TYR A 156 1.43 2.86 -13.73
C TYR A 156 2.89 3.27 -13.84
N TYR A 157 3.33 4.08 -12.89
CA TYR A 157 4.66 4.66 -12.91
C TYR A 157 5.44 4.25 -11.67
N VAL A 158 6.72 3.99 -11.84
CA VAL A 158 7.64 3.64 -10.77
C VAL A 158 8.80 4.62 -10.80
N HIS A 159 9.03 5.29 -9.69
CA HIS A 159 10.22 6.08 -9.47
C HIS A 159 11.34 5.15 -9.05
N ARG A 160 12.30 4.95 -9.91
CA ARG A 160 13.45 4.06 -9.71
C ARG A 160 14.64 4.81 -9.12
N ASP A 161 15.41 4.10 -8.31
CA ASP A 161 16.65 4.61 -7.69
C ASP A 161 16.47 5.94 -6.96
N MET A 162 15.35 6.07 -6.25
CA MET A 162 15.04 7.27 -5.49
C MET A 162 16.10 7.50 -4.41
N PRO A 163 16.77 8.66 -4.35
CA PRO A 163 17.77 8.94 -3.33
C PRO A 163 17.12 8.96 -1.94
N THR A 164 17.68 8.20 -1.01
CA THR A 164 17.26 8.26 0.39
C THR A 164 17.94 9.44 1.08
N SER A 165 17.32 9.99 2.13
CA SER A 165 17.85 11.15 2.86
C SER A 165 19.29 11.01 3.34
N ASN A 166 19.72 9.78 3.67
CA ASN A 166 21.11 9.51 4.07
C ASN A 166 22.09 9.54 2.91
N LEU A 167 21.60 9.44 1.68
CA LEU A 167 22.41 9.46 0.47
C LEU A 167 22.59 10.89 -0.06
N VAL A 168 21.66 11.79 0.24
CA VAL A 168 21.78 13.22 -0.12
C VAL A 168 22.94 13.89 0.62
N LEU A 169 23.31 13.38 1.79
CA LEU A 169 24.43 13.88 2.58
C LEU A 169 25.79 13.30 2.13
N ASN A 170 25.81 12.16 1.46
CA ASN A 170 27.02 11.59 0.84
C ASN A 170 27.19 12.14 -0.57
N ARG A 171 28.16 13.03 -0.73
CA ARG A 171 28.48 13.73 -1.99
C ARG A 171 28.96 12.79 -3.13
N ASP A 172 29.16 11.50 -2.83
CA ASP A 172 29.78 10.52 -3.73
C ASP A 172 28.77 9.66 -4.50
N ILE A 173 27.46 9.96 -4.41
CA ILE A 173 26.46 9.22 -5.15
C ILE A 173 26.25 9.87 -6.52
N PRO A 174 26.45 9.11 -7.61
CA PRO A 174 26.14 9.60 -8.93
C PRO A 174 24.68 10.11 -8.95
N ARG A 175 24.47 11.35 -9.35
CA ARG A 175 23.15 11.98 -9.49
C ARG A 175 22.35 11.40 -10.67
N ASP A 176 22.90 10.45 -11.40
CA ASP A 176 22.49 10.06 -12.74
C ASP A 176 21.60 8.82 -12.79
N GLY A 177 21.10 8.33 -11.65
CA GLY A 177 20.37 7.06 -11.63
C GLY A 177 18.84 7.15 -11.44
N SER A 178 18.30 8.28 -10.97
CA SER A 178 16.86 8.38 -10.68
C SER A 178 16.05 8.53 -11.98
N ALA A 179 15.06 7.65 -12.18
CA ALA A 179 14.22 7.67 -13.37
C ALA A 179 12.75 7.41 -13.00
N LEU A 180 11.84 8.02 -13.76
CA LEU A 180 10.42 7.66 -13.74
C LEU A 180 10.16 6.68 -14.89
N VAL A 181 9.84 5.45 -14.55
CA VAL A 181 9.60 4.37 -15.53
C VAL A 181 8.12 4.06 -15.59
N ARG A 182 7.58 4.05 -16.82
CA ARG A 182 6.21 3.66 -17.10
C ARG A 182 6.14 2.15 -17.33
N HIS A 183 5.21 1.51 -16.65
CA HIS A 183 4.83 0.12 -16.85
C HIS A 183 3.39 0.01 -17.32
N ALA A 184 3.00 -1.12 -17.88
CA ALA A 184 1.66 -1.38 -18.33
C ALA A 184 1.18 -2.75 -17.83
N LEU A 185 -0.07 -2.81 -17.42
CA LEU A 185 -0.82 -4.04 -17.18
C LEU A 185 -1.87 -4.19 -18.28
N ASP A 186 -2.00 -5.38 -18.82
CA ASP A 186 -3.13 -5.74 -19.67
C ASP A 186 -4.43 -5.68 -18.85
N ILE A 187 -5.46 -5.03 -19.38
CA ILE A 187 -6.71 -4.79 -18.64
C ILE A 187 -7.48 -6.10 -18.36
N ASN A 188 -7.39 -7.10 -19.24
CA ASN A 188 -8.03 -8.39 -19.02
C ASN A 188 -7.27 -9.22 -17.96
N TRP A 189 -5.93 -9.16 -18.01
CA TRP A 189 -5.14 -9.73 -16.94
C TRP A 189 -5.49 -9.09 -15.59
N LEU A 190 -5.58 -7.76 -15.53
CA LEU A 190 -5.94 -7.04 -14.31
C LEU A 190 -7.33 -7.42 -13.81
N ARG A 191 -8.31 -7.55 -14.71
CA ARG A 191 -9.68 -7.99 -14.37
C ARG A 191 -9.68 -9.40 -13.76
N ASN A 192 -8.96 -10.32 -14.34
CA ASN A 192 -8.84 -11.67 -13.79
C ASN A 192 -8.12 -11.67 -12.44
N ALA A 193 -7.00 -10.94 -12.35
CA ALA A 193 -6.23 -10.82 -11.12
C ALA A 193 -7.04 -10.22 -9.97
N SER A 194 -7.85 -9.18 -10.27
CA SER A 194 -8.77 -8.56 -9.30
C SER A 194 -9.84 -9.53 -8.83
N ARG A 195 -10.54 -10.19 -9.76
CA ARG A 195 -11.60 -11.15 -9.44
C ARG A 195 -11.07 -12.29 -8.55
N ASP A 196 -9.95 -12.90 -8.93
CA ASP A 196 -9.37 -14.02 -8.18
C ASP A 196 -8.92 -13.58 -6.77
N ALA A 197 -8.32 -12.40 -6.68
CA ALA A 197 -7.86 -11.82 -5.42
C ALA A 197 -9.03 -11.49 -4.47
N LEU A 198 -10.13 -10.96 -5.00
CA LEU A 198 -11.31 -10.62 -4.20
C LEU A 198 -12.11 -11.86 -3.79
N ALA A 199 -12.09 -12.93 -4.59
CA ALA A 199 -12.67 -14.22 -4.21
C ALA A 199 -11.95 -14.82 -2.99
N ASP A 200 -10.63 -14.69 -2.89
CA ASP A 200 -9.85 -15.11 -1.70
C ASP A 200 -10.21 -14.32 -0.44
N LEU A 201 -10.61 -13.04 -0.58
CA LEU A 201 -11.11 -12.23 0.55
C LEU A 201 -12.52 -12.65 0.99
N GLY A 202 -13.35 -13.12 0.06
CA GLY A 202 -14.77 -13.44 0.27
C GLY A 202 -15.07 -14.54 1.29
N GLY A 203 -14.07 -15.28 1.74
CA GLY A 203 -14.18 -16.20 2.89
C GLY A 203 -14.28 -15.48 4.24
N SER A 204 -13.94 -14.21 4.30
CA SER A 204 -13.91 -13.39 5.53
C SER A 204 -14.78 -12.13 5.45
N ILE A 205 -15.02 -11.60 4.24
CA ILE A 205 -15.72 -10.33 4.03
C ILE A 205 -16.42 -10.39 2.68
N THR A 206 -17.74 -10.22 2.66
CA THR A 206 -18.44 -9.99 1.39
C THR A 206 -18.29 -8.52 1.00
N CYS A 207 -17.70 -8.24 -0.15
CA CYS A 207 -17.56 -6.87 -0.67
C CYS A 207 -18.91 -6.12 -0.77
N GLU A 208 -20.02 -6.84 -0.92
CA GLU A 208 -21.37 -6.27 -0.88
C GLU A 208 -21.80 -5.80 0.51
N ALA A 209 -21.31 -6.44 1.57
CA ALA A 209 -21.62 -6.04 2.95
C ALA A 209 -20.81 -4.81 3.38
N ALA A 210 -19.54 -4.74 2.99
CA ALA A 210 -18.66 -3.63 3.32
C ALA A 210 -19.15 -2.28 2.74
N LEU A 211 -19.87 -2.30 1.62
CA LEU A 211 -20.43 -1.09 1.00
C LEU A 211 -21.76 -0.63 1.62
N LYS A 212 -22.41 -1.46 2.47
CA LYS A 212 -23.67 -1.09 3.12
C LYS A 212 -23.49 -0.44 4.48
N ASP A 213 -22.32 -0.63 5.09
CA ASP A 213 -21.97 -0.09 6.41
C ASP A 213 -21.08 1.17 6.33
N ILE A 214 -20.84 1.69 5.08
CA ILE A 214 -20.08 2.92 4.82
C ILE A 214 -21.03 4.07 4.46
#